data_ab2246f07a68b63fc5a83eb1fb3ae9a6
#
_entry.id   ab2246f07a68b63fc5a83eb1fb3ae9a6
#
_cell.length_a   1.000
_cell.length_b   1.000
_cell.length_c   1.000
_cell.angle_alpha   90.00
_cell.angle_beta   90.00
_cell.angle_gamma   90.00
#
_symmetry.space_group_name_H-M   'P 1'
#
loop_
_entity.id
_entity.type
_entity.pdbx_description
1 polymer ?
#
loop_
_entity_poly.entity_id
_entity_poly.type
_entity_poly.pdbx_seq_one_letter_code
_entity_poly.pdbx_strand_id
1 'polypeptide(L)'
;MAHGRRRQPWFLLSTWAGNLIQVSGLVSGLLLVGRAGRLPAAWRTRFLLAGWLVTYFSNHAIAHWVVGRLGGIRFVGYGVHGTTSPDWYPPGVRWFFEHLPLLSARTDPAALHAAHPAARLAMYLAAPLFTLLTGLGIPWYGRAQRIAGSQALLIGASLWFTPMLVVEALRPGGDLHRAVRELAQLMGRS
;
A
#
# COMPACT_ATOMS: atom_id res chain seq x y z
N MET A 1 -5.06 4.16 28.14
CA MET A 1 -4.83 4.19 26.68
C MET A 1 -3.87 3.06 26.34
N ALA A 2 -4.36 1.99 25.73
CA ALA A 2 -3.53 0.83 25.39
C ALA A 2 -2.61 1.23 24.23
N HIS A 3 -1.33 1.37 24.52
CA HIS A 3 -0.29 1.50 23.51
C HIS A 3 -0.33 0.23 22.66
N GLY A 4 -0.89 0.33 21.44
CA GLY A 4 -0.92 -0.79 20.52
C GLY A 4 0.49 -1.36 20.37
N ARG A 5 0.72 -2.54 20.95
CA ARG A 5 1.99 -3.27 20.80
C ARG A 5 2.25 -3.40 19.31
N ARG A 6 3.31 -2.76 18.81
CA ARG A 6 3.80 -3.00 17.45
C ARG A 6 4.08 -4.51 17.37
N ARG A 7 3.33 -5.23 16.53
CA ARG A 7 3.62 -6.64 16.28
C ARG A 7 5.05 -6.74 15.76
N GLN A 8 5.85 -7.61 16.38
CA GLN A 8 7.16 -7.91 15.85
C GLN A 8 6.98 -8.60 14.49
N PRO A 9 7.81 -8.25 13.50
CA PRO A 9 7.75 -8.93 12.21
C PRO A 9 8.10 -10.42 12.40
N TRP A 10 7.44 -11.29 11.63
CA TRP A 10 7.74 -12.72 11.62
C TRP A 10 9.16 -12.97 11.14
N PHE A 11 9.61 -12.20 10.16
CA PHE A 11 11.00 -12.17 9.71
C PHE A 11 11.34 -10.83 9.06
N LEU A 12 12.63 -10.59 8.91
CA LEU A 12 13.19 -9.37 8.35
C LEU A 12 13.85 -9.69 7.01
N LEU A 13 13.66 -8.80 6.04
CA LEU A 13 14.36 -8.83 4.75
C LEU A 13 15.28 -7.62 4.67
N SER A 14 16.42 -7.79 3.98
CA SER A 14 17.25 -6.65 3.60
C SER A 14 16.48 -5.68 2.68
N THR A 15 16.90 -4.43 2.65
CA THR A 15 16.30 -3.43 1.76
C THR A 15 16.33 -3.88 0.30
N TRP A 16 17.45 -4.50 -0.12
CA TRP A 16 17.59 -5.01 -1.48
C TRP A 16 16.60 -6.14 -1.80
N ALA A 17 16.49 -7.14 -0.94
CA ALA A 17 15.57 -8.25 -1.15
C ALA A 17 14.11 -7.80 -1.15
N GLY A 18 13.73 -6.91 -0.21
CA GLY A 18 12.39 -6.36 -0.17
C GLY A 18 12.05 -5.53 -1.42
N ASN A 19 12.98 -4.69 -1.87
CA ASN A 19 12.80 -3.91 -3.10
C ASN A 19 12.67 -4.83 -4.33
N LEU A 20 13.50 -5.85 -4.44
CA LEU A 20 13.45 -6.81 -5.55
C LEU A 20 12.06 -7.47 -5.63
N ILE A 21 11.54 -7.97 -4.50
CA ILE A 21 10.21 -8.58 -4.43
C ILE A 21 9.14 -7.59 -4.85
N GLN A 22 9.15 -6.38 -4.28
CA GLN A 22 8.13 -5.36 -4.56
C GLN A 22 8.18 -4.87 -6.02
N VAL A 23 9.36 -4.57 -6.54
CA VAL A 23 9.52 -4.11 -7.93
C VAL A 23 9.15 -5.22 -8.91
N SER A 24 9.62 -6.46 -8.69
CA SER A 24 9.25 -7.58 -9.54
C SER A 24 7.74 -7.84 -9.55
N GLY A 25 7.10 -7.78 -8.37
CA GLY A 25 5.66 -7.90 -8.27
C GLY A 25 4.93 -6.77 -8.99
N LEU A 26 5.35 -5.52 -8.77
CA LEU A 26 4.75 -4.35 -9.43
C LEU A 26 4.88 -4.44 -10.96
N VAL A 27 6.06 -4.73 -11.47
CA VAL A 27 6.30 -4.87 -12.92
C VAL A 27 5.49 -6.03 -13.49
N SER A 28 5.51 -7.19 -12.84
CA SER A 28 4.73 -8.37 -13.28
C SER A 28 3.22 -8.08 -13.28
N GLY A 29 2.71 -7.44 -12.23
CA GLY A 29 1.31 -7.03 -12.14
C GLY A 29 0.91 -6.10 -13.27
N LEU A 30 1.71 -5.06 -13.53
CA LEU A 30 1.45 -4.11 -14.62
C LEU A 30 1.56 -4.76 -16.01
N LEU A 31 2.49 -5.71 -16.21
CA LEU A 31 2.59 -6.48 -17.45
C LEU A 31 1.36 -7.36 -17.66
N LEU A 32 0.84 -8.02 -16.62
CA LEU A 32 -0.41 -8.79 -16.70
C LEU A 32 -1.59 -7.89 -17.11
N VAL A 33 -1.71 -6.71 -16.48
CA VAL A 33 -2.75 -5.72 -16.83
C VAL A 33 -2.61 -5.25 -18.28
N GLY A 34 -1.41 -4.87 -18.71
CA GLY A 34 -1.16 -4.38 -20.07
C GLY A 34 -1.44 -5.44 -21.15
N ARG A 35 -1.26 -6.70 -20.82
CA ARG A 35 -1.58 -7.84 -21.73
C ARG A 35 -3.05 -8.23 -21.72
N ALA A 36 -3.79 -7.96 -20.64
CA ALA A 36 -5.16 -8.39 -20.47
C ALA A 36 -6.07 -8.03 -21.67
N GLY A 37 -5.96 -6.80 -22.19
CA GLY A 37 -6.77 -6.35 -23.35
C GLY A 37 -6.48 -7.08 -24.67
N ARG A 38 -5.32 -7.74 -24.78
CA ARG A 38 -4.84 -8.40 -26.00
C ARG A 38 -5.09 -9.91 -26.01
N LEU A 39 -5.56 -10.46 -24.90
CA LEU A 39 -5.81 -11.90 -24.78
C LEU A 39 -7.18 -12.31 -25.33
N PRO A 40 -7.40 -13.62 -25.60
CA PRO A 40 -8.74 -14.15 -25.85
C PRO A 40 -9.70 -13.82 -24.68
N ALA A 41 -10.98 -13.60 -24.97
CA ALA A 41 -11.97 -13.12 -24.01
C ALA A 41 -12.00 -13.93 -22.69
N ALA A 42 -11.84 -15.25 -22.75
CA ALA A 42 -11.82 -16.14 -21.59
C ALA A 42 -10.70 -15.82 -20.56
N TRP A 43 -9.62 -15.17 -20.99
CA TRP A 43 -8.46 -14.89 -20.15
C TRP A 43 -8.37 -13.43 -19.69
N ARG A 44 -9.02 -12.48 -20.37
CA ARG A 44 -8.90 -11.05 -20.10
C ARG A 44 -9.17 -10.67 -18.66
N THR A 45 -10.33 -11.12 -18.14
CA THR A 45 -10.74 -10.82 -16.76
C THR A 45 -9.79 -11.43 -15.73
N ARG A 46 -9.32 -12.66 -15.96
CA ARG A 46 -8.41 -13.35 -15.07
C ARG A 46 -7.07 -12.62 -14.98
N PHE A 47 -6.52 -12.19 -16.12
CA PHE A 47 -5.25 -11.44 -16.17
C PHE A 47 -5.37 -10.06 -15.57
N LEU A 48 -6.49 -9.35 -15.81
CA LEU A 48 -6.76 -8.07 -15.19
C LEU A 48 -6.83 -8.21 -13.67
N LEU A 49 -7.57 -9.19 -13.15
CA LEU A 49 -7.72 -9.42 -11.72
C LEU A 49 -6.40 -9.86 -11.08
N ALA A 50 -5.69 -10.80 -11.69
CA ALA A 50 -4.38 -11.24 -11.19
C ALA A 50 -3.38 -10.07 -11.17
N GLY A 51 -3.31 -9.29 -12.25
CA GLY A 51 -2.45 -8.11 -12.31
C GLY A 51 -2.82 -7.05 -11.28
N TRP A 52 -4.11 -6.81 -11.07
CA TRP A 52 -4.61 -5.90 -10.02
C TRP A 52 -4.18 -6.35 -8.61
N LEU A 53 -4.37 -7.63 -8.27
CA LEU A 53 -3.98 -8.18 -6.98
C LEU A 53 -2.47 -8.11 -6.76
N VAL A 54 -1.67 -8.56 -7.75
CA VAL A 54 -0.20 -8.54 -7.66
C VAL A 54 0.30 -7.11 -7.50
N THR A 55 -0.24 -6.15 -8.26
CA THR A 55 0.10 -4.73 -8.14
C THR A 55 -0.29 -4.20 -6.75
N TYR A 56 -1.49 -4.52 -6.26
CA TYR A 56 -1.98 -4.09 -4.96
C TYR A 56 -1.04 -4.50 -3.82
N PHE A 57 -0.57 -5.75 -3.80
CA PHE A 57 0.33 -6.24 -2.76
C PHE A 57 1.78 -5.75 -2.92
N SER A 58 2.16 -5.27 -4.09
CA SER A 58 3.55 -4.90 -4.39
C SER A 58 3.81 -3.41 -4.46
N ASN A 59 2.79 -2.55 -4.33
CA ASN A 59 2.96 -1.11 -4.57
C ASN A 59 3.21 -0.27 -3.30
N HIS A 60 2.58 -0.64 -2.19
CA HIS A 60 2.50 0.21 -1.00
C HIS A 60 3.86 0.47 -0.36
N ALA A 61 4.58 -0.59 -0.01
CA ALA A 61 5.83 -0.47 0.70
C ALA A 61 6.96 0.12 -0.17
N ILE A 62 6.95 -0.17 -1.48
CA ILE A 62 7.93 0.42 -2.40
C ILE A 62 7.70 1.91 -2.62
N ALA A 63 6.45 2.38 -2.61
CA ALA A 63 6.14 3.80 -2.70
C ALA A 63 6.71 4.59 -1.51
N HIS A 64 6.55 4.09 -0.29
CA HIS A 64 7.23 4.65 0.89
C HIS A 64 8.73 4.71 0.73
N TRP A 65 9.33 3.60 0.28
CA TRP A 65 10.78 3.52 0.13
C TRP A 65 11.29 4.52 -0.91
N VAL A 66 10.69 4.59 -2.09
CA VAL A 66 11.12 5.51 -3.17
C VAL A 66 11.05 6.95 -2.70
N VAL A 67 9.88 7.39 -2.23
CA VAL A 67 9.67 8.79 -1.85
C VAL A 67 10.47 9.15 -0.59
N GLY A 68 10.54 8.25 0.39
CA GLY A 68 11.36 8.46 1.58
C GLY A 68 12.85 8.56 1.25
N ARG A 69 13.38 7.73 0.33
CA ARG A 69 14.78 7.82 -0.13
C ARG A 69 15.08 9.13 -0.86
N LEU A 70 14.17 9.59 -1.70
CA LEU A 70 14.27 10.89 -2.35
C LEU A 70 14.26 12.04 -1.33
N GLY A 71 13.50 11.89 -0.24
CA GLY A 71 13.49 12.82 0.89
C GLY A 71 14.65 12.66 1.91
N GLY A 72 15.67 11.83 1.60
CA GLY A 72 16.85 11.62 2.45
C GLY A 72 16.63 10.65 3.62
N ILE A 73 15.48 10.02 3.74
CA ILE A 73 15.15 9.08 4.82
C ILE A 73 15.85 7.73 4.56
N ARG A 74 16.59 7.24 5.57
CA ARG A 74 17.23 5.93 5.51
C ARG A 74 16.25 4.83 5.89
N PHE A 75 16.35 3.69 5.17
CA PHE A 75 15.59 2.47 5.46
C PHE A 75 16.54 1.35 5.88
N VAL A 76 16.13 0.57 6.87
CA VAL A 76 16.92 -0.53 7.44
C VAL A 76 16.49 -1.90 6.92
N GLY A 77 15.42 -1.98 6.14
CA GLY A 77 14.92 -3.22 5.54
C GLY A 77 13.41 -3.26 5.45
N TYR A 78 12.88 -4.47 5.32
CA TYR A 78 11.45 -4.75 5.32
C TYR A 78 11.10 -5.73 6.43
N GLY A 79 9.97 -5.50 7.09
CA GLY A 79 9.36 -6.48 7.96
C GLY A 79 8.24 -7.20 7.24
N VAL A 80 8.15 -8.51 7.43
CA VAL A 80 7.00 -9.31 6.96
C VAL A 80 6.12 -9.64 8.15
N HIS A 81 4.89 -9.22 8.10
CA HIS A 81 3.90 -9.45 9.16
C HIS A 81 2.49 -9.23 8.62
N GLY A 82 1.49 -9.77 9.30
CA GLY A 82 0.09 -9.41 9.04
C GLY A 82 -0.24 -7.99 9.51
N THR A 83 -1.34 -7.44 9.01
CA THR A 83 -1.80 -6.12 9.47
C THR A 83 -2.31 -6.20 10.90
N THR A 84 -2.19 -5.09 11.63
CA THR A 84 -2.91 -4.90 12.89
C THR A 84 -4.33 -4.47 12.54
N SER A 85 -5.26 -5.42 12.51
CA SER A 85 -6.65 -5.13 12.19
C SER A 85 -7.36 -4.47 13.37
N PRO A 86 -8.28 -3.51 13.13
CA PRO A 86 -9.14 -2.98 14.18
C PRO A 86 -9.97 -4.09 14.84
N ASP A 87 -10.24 -3.94 16.16
CA ASP A 87 -10.98 -4.96 16.91
C ASP A 87 -12.43 -5.14 16.44
N TRP A 88 -12.99 -4.15 15.73
CA TRP A 88 -14.33 -4.20 15.17
C TRP A 88 -14.44 -4.97 13.84
N TYR A 89 -13.33 -5.44 13.27
CA TYR A 89 -13.39 -6.30 12.08
C TYR A 89 -14.06 -7.63 12.44
N PRO A 90 -14.93 -8.17 11.55
CA PRO A 90 -15.46 -9.53 11.73
C PRO A 90 -14.33 -10.54 11.93
N PRO A 91 -14.49 -11.55 12.80
CA PRO A 91 -13.40 -12.45 13.20
C PRO A 91 -12.65 -13.11 12.02
N GLY A 92 -13.38 -13.56 10.99
CA GLY A 92 -12.76 -14.16 9.79
C GLY A 92 -11.96 -13.18 8.95
N VAL A 93 -12.45 -11.95 8.78
CA VAL A 93 -11.75 -10.85 8.08
C VAL A 93 -10.51 -10.44 8.87
N ARG A 94 -10.65 -10.31 10.19
CA ARG A 94 -9.54 -10.00 11.08
C ARG A 94 -8.45 -11.07 11.00
N TRP A 95 -8.84 -12.34 11.13
CA TRP A 95 -7.91 -13.47 11.02
C TRP A 95 -7.15 -13.45 9.68
N PHE A 96 -7.86 -13.27 8.57
CA PHE A 96 -7.25 -13.19 7.23
C PHE A 96 -6.15 -12.12 7.16
N PHE A 97 -6.45 -10.87 7.55
CA PHE A 97 -5.48 -9.78 7.51
C PHE A 97 -4.32 -9.96 8.49
N GLU A 98 -4.58 -10.57 9.65
CA GLU A 98 -3.54 -10.83 10.64
C GLU A 98 -2.54 -11.90 10.19
N HIS A 99 -2.95 -12.80 9.28
CA HIS A 99 -2.12 -13.90 8.77
C HIS A 99 -1.64 -13.67 7.33
N LEU A 100 -2.08 -12.63 6.65
CA LEU A 100 -1.61 -12.29 5.32
C LEU A 100 -0.19 -11.72 5.40
N PRO A 101 0.84 -12.35 4.76
CA PRO A 101 2.21 -11.87 4.79
C PRO A 101 2.36 -10.60 3.95
N LEU A 102 2.36 -9.45 4.59
CA LEU A 102 2.56 -8.16 3.95
C LEU A 102 3.95 -7.63 4.24
N LEU A 103 4.57 -6.99 3.26
CA LEU A 103 5.83 -6.29 3.42
C LEU A 103 5.58 -4.86 3.89
N SER A 104 6.29 -4.46 4.94
CA SER A 104 6.31 -3.07 5.41
C SER A 104 7.74 -2.54 5.39
N ALA A 105 7.95 -1.39 4.75
CA ALA A 105 9.25 -0.72 4.73
C ALA A 105 9.57 -0.17 6.13
N ARG A 106 10.78 -0.46 6.61
CA ARG A 106 11.26 -0.04 7.95
C ARG A 106 12.26 1.08 7.79
N THR A 107 11.90 2.24 8.32
CA THR A 107 12.79 3.41 8.39
C THR A 107 13.76 3.28 9.56
N ASP A 108 14.97 3.84 9.41
CA ASP A 108 15.86 4.16 10.52
C ASP A 108 15.19 5.23 11.38
N PRO A 109 14.93 4.99 12.68
CA PRO A 109 14.26 5.98 13.54
C PRO A 109 15.00 7.32 13.64
N ALA A 110 16.32 7.29 13.70
CA ALA A 110 17.13 8.52 13.80
C ALA A 110 17.05 9.34 12.49
N ALA A 111 17.18 8.67 11.33
CA ALA A 111 17.04 9.31 10.03
C ALA A 111 15.63 9.86 9.80
N LEU A 112 14.59 9.12 10.23
CA LEU A 112 13.22 9.58 10.13
C LEU A 112 12.97 10.83 10.99
N HIS A 113 13.49 10.84 12.23
CA HIS A 113 13.33 11.98 13.14
C HIS A 113 14.09 13.22 12.64
N ALA A 114 15.28 13.05 12.08
CA ALA A 114 16.10 14.13 11.53
C ALA A 114 15.57 14.66 10.17
N ALA A 115 14.70 13.94 9.48
CA ALA A 115 14.18 14.34 8.19
C ALA A 115 13.25 15.56 8.30
N HIS A 116 13.27 16.41 7.27
CA HIS A 116 12.36 17.55 7.20
C HIS A 116 10.88 17.11 7.21
N PRO A 117 9.97 17.81 7.90
CA PRO A 117 8.55 17.44 7.97
C PRO A 117 7.89 17.23 6.60
N ALA A 118 8.27 18.05 5.59
CA ALA A 118 7.77 17.89 4.23
C ALA A 118 8.19 16.56 3.58
N ALA A 119 9.41 16.06 3.86
CA ALA A 119 9.87 14.76 3.36
C ALA A 119 9.10 13.61 4.02
N ARG A 120 8.86 13.71 5.33
CA ARG A 120 8.03 12.74 6.07
C ARG A 120 6.58 12.75 5.57
N LEU A 121 5.99 13.94 5.39
CA LEU A 121 4.65 14.11 4.81
C LEU A 121 4.55 13.43 3.44
N ALA A 122 5.48 13.75 2.53
CA ALA A 122 5.50 13.16 1.19
C ALA A 122 5.62 11.63 1.24
N MET A 123 6.50 11.10 2.09
CA MET A 123 6.66 9.65 2.28
C MET A 123 5.37 8.98 2.78
N TYR A 124 4.69 9.57 3.80
CA TYR A 124 3.46 9.00 4.33
C TYR A 124 2.29 9.08 3.35
N LEU A 125 2.21 10.11 2.52
CA LEU A 125 1.19 10.22 1.48
C LEU A 125 1.45 9.31 0.28
N ALA A 126 2.70 9.01 -0.04
CA ALA A 126 3.07 8.30 -1.25
C ALA A 126 2.40 6.93 -1.38
N ALA A 127 2.40 6.14 -0.32
CA ALA A 127 1.88 4.79 -0.38
C ALA A 127 0.34 4.72 -0.50
N PRO A 128 -0.45 5.41 0.34
CA PRO A 128 -1.90 5.47 0.16
C PRO A 128 -2.32 6.00 -1.21
N LEU A 129 -1.67 7.06 -1.68
CA LEU A 129 -1.98 7.66 -2.99
C LEU A 129 -1.63 6.72 -4.14
N PHE A 130 -0.47 6.07 -4.11
CA PHE A 130 -0.07 5.15 -5.16
C PHE A 130 -0.94 3.88 -5.15
N THR A 131 -1.32 3.40 -3.96
CA THR A 131 -2.24 2.27 -3.82
C THR A 131 -3.63 2.63 -4.35
N LEU A 132 -4.14 3.81 -4.06
CA LEU A 132 -5.41 4.28 -4.60
C LEU A 132 -5.36 4.45 -6.12
N LEU A 133 -4.30 5.10 -6.62
CA LEU A 133 -4.10 5.33 -8.05
C LEU A 133 -4.09 4.01 -8.85
N THR A 134 -3.32 3.02 -8.41
CA THR A 134 -3.24 1.73 -9.07
C THR A 134 -4.49 0.90 -8.82
N GLY A 135 -5.03 0.95 -7.61
CA GLY A 135 -6.22 0.22 -7.19
C GLY A 135 -7.48 0.58 -7.96
N LEU A 136 -7.66 1.87 -8.31
CA LEU A 136 -8.76 2.35 -9.13
C LEU A 136 -8.38 2.47 -10.63
N GLY A 137 -7.15 2.83 -10.92
CA GLY A 137 -6.66 3.02 -12.29
C GLY A 137 -6.66 1.74 -13.12
N ILE A 138 -6.30 0.59 -12.52
CA ILE A 138 -6.33 -0.69 -13.22
C ILE A 138 -7.76 -1.12 -13.62
N PRO A 139 -8.76 -1.12 -12.73
CA PRO A 139 -10.15 -1.37 -13.13
C PRO A 139 -10.68 -0.37 -14.17
N TRP A 140 -10.31 0.89 -14.03
CA TRP A 140 -10.66 1.92 -15.01
C TRP A 140 -10.06 1.62 -16.39
N TYR A 141 -8.78 1.25 -16.45
CA TYR A 141 -8.14 0.77 -17.68
C TYR A 141 -8.89 -0.43 -18.25
N GLY A 142 -9.27 -1.41 -17.42
CA GLY A 142 -10.07 -2.56 -17.83
C GLY A 142 -11.40 -2.16 -18.49
N ARG A 143 -12.08 -1.13 -17.96
CA ARG A 143 -13.29 -0.56 -18.58
C ARG A 143 -12.99 0.04 -19.95
N ALA A 144 -11.95 0.83 -20.06
CA ALA A 144 -11.53 1.44 -21.33
C ALA A 144 -11.23 0.37 -22.39
N GLN A 145 -10.69 -0.77 -21.98
CA GLN A 145 -10.44 -1.95 -22.84
C GLN A 145 -11.66 -2.86 -23.01
N ARG A 146 -12.83 -2.49 -22.47
CA ARG A 146 -14.08 -3.29 -22.50
C ARG A 146 -13.89 -4.72 -21.98
N ILE A 147 -13.07 -4.90 -20.95
CA ILE A 147 -12.87 -6.20 -20.31
C ILE A 147 -14.06 -6.50 -19.40
N ALA A 148 -14.66 -7.67 -19.57
CA ALA A 148 -15.80 -8.11 -18.74
C ALA A 148 -15.43 -8.10 -17.25
N GLY A 149 -16.37 -7.71 -16.40
CA GLY A 149 -16.15 -7.64 -14.94
C GLY A 149 -15.35 -6.41 -14.44
N SER A 150 -14.73 -5.61 -15.32
CA SER A 150 -13.96 -4.43 -14.91
C SER A 150 -14.80 -3.37 -14.20
N GLN A 151 -16.08 -3.22 -14.56
CA GLN A 151 -17.02 -2.35 -13.86
C GLN A 151 -17.28 -2.84 -12.43
N ALA A 152 -17.53 -4.13 -12.24
CA ALA A 152 -17.73 -4.71 -10.92
C ALA A 152 -16.45 -4.59 -10.07
N LEU A 153 -15.28 -4.82 -10.68
CA LEU A 153 -13.99 -4.62 -10.01
C LEU A 153 -13.79 -3.16 -9.60
N LEU A 154 -14.16 -2.19 -10.43
CA LEU A 154 -14.06 -0.77 -10.10
C LEU A 154 -14.97 -0.39 -8.93
N ILE A 155 -16.21 -0.87 -8.94
CA ILE A 155 -17.17 -0.65 -7.82
C ILE A 155 -16.62 -1.31 -6.55
N GLY A 156 -16.21 -2.58 -6.61
CA GLY A 156 -15.65 -3.29 -5.47
C GLY A 156 -14.39 -2.62 -4.92
N ALA A 157 -13.48 -2.18 -5.79
CA ALA A 157 -12.30 -1.42 -5.39
C ALA A 157 -12.67 -0.09 -4.72
N SER A 158 -13.65 0.65 -5.26
CA SER A 158 -14.10 1.91 -4.65
C SER A 158 -14.71 1.69 -3.26
N LEU A 159 -15.54 0.66 -3.11
CA LEU A 159 -16.12 0.26 -1.83
C LEU A 159 -15.07 -0.23 -0.82
N TRP A 160 -13.97 -0.80 -1.30
CA TRP A 160 -12.84 -1.23 -0.47
C TRP A 160 -11.96 -0.06 -0.03
N PHE A 161 -11.52 0.78 -0.97
CA PHE A 161 -10.56 1.85 -0.68
C PHE A 161 -11.17 2.99 0.13
N THR A 162 -12.45 3.31 -0.05
CA THR A 162 -13.09 4.41 0.69
C THR A 162 -13.02 4.20 2.21
N PRO A 163 -13.54 3.10 2.79
CA PRO A 163 -13.42 2.87 4.22
C PRO A 163 -11.96 2.66 4.67
N MET A 164 -11.10 2.08 3.83
CA MET A 164 -9.69 1.91 4.14
C MET A 164 -8.99 3.26 4.35
N LEU A 165 -9.23 4.25 3.49
CA LEU A 165 -8.67 5.60 3.63
C LEU A 165 -9.19 6.29 4.90
N VAL A 166 -10.47 6.13 5.22
CA VAL A 166 -11.05 6.66 6.47
C VAL A 166 -10.38 6.03 7.69
N VAL A 167 -10.21 4.71 7.71
CA VAL A 167 -9.52 4.01 8.78
C VAL A 167 -8.06 4.46 8.91
N GLU A 168 -7.34 4.60 7.80
CA GLU A 168 -5.95 5.09 7.78
C GLU A 168 -5.82 6.54 8.29
N ALA A 169 -6.80 7.39 8.03
CA ALA A 169 -6.84 8.76 8.54
C ALA A 169 -7.16 8.84 10.04
N LEU A 170 -8.07 8.00 10.52
CA LEU A 170 -8.54 8.02 11.91
C LEU A 170 -7.66 7.20 12.86
N ARG A 171 -7.00 6.16 12.36
CA ARG A 171 -6.21 5.25 13.18
C ARG A 171 -4.88 5.88 13.60
N PRO A 172 -4.58 5.99 14.92
CA PRO A 172 -3.28 6.42 15.40
C PRO A 172 -2.17 5.51 14.84
N GLY A 173 -1.25 6.08 14.08
CA GLY A 173 -0.17 5.34 13.41
C GLY A 173 -0.45 4.90 11.99
N GLY A 174 -1.63 5.14 11.42
CA GLY A 174 -1.90 5.04 9.99
C GLY A 174 -1.12 6.10 9.19
N ASP A 175 -0.86 5.83 7.92
CA ASP A 175 -0.02 6.73 7.12
C ASP A 175 -0.69 8.09 6.89
N LEU A 176 -2.00 8.11 6.60
CA LEU A 176 -2.74 9.37 6.46
C LEU A 176 -2.79 10.14 7.79
N HIS A 177 -2.96 9.44 8.93
CA HIS A 177 -2.92 10.09 10.25
C HIS A 177 -1.55 10.74 10.51
N ARG A 178 -0.45 10.06 10.17
CA ARG A 178 0.91 10.61 10.28
C ARG A 178 1.10 11.78 9.32
N ALA A 179 0.63 11.68 8.09
CA ALA A 179 0.70 12.75 7.11
C ALA A 179 0.01 14.03 7.60
N VAL A 180 -1.19 13.91 8.19
CA VAL A 180 -1.91 15.05 8.79
C VAL A 180 -1.11 15.70 9.93
N ARG A 181 -0.44 14.90 10.77
CA ARG A 181 0.44 15.43 11.83
C ARG A 181 1.63 16.20 11.27
N GLU A 182 2.31 15.68 10.25
CA GLU A 182 3.43 16.38 9.61
C GLU A 182 2.96 17.68 8.95
N LEU A 183 1.78 17.67 8.34
CA LEU A 183 1.17 18.87 7.76
C LEU A 183 0.88 19.93 8.84
N ALA A 184 0.33 19.51 10.00
CA ALA A 184 0.08 20.42 11.13
C ALA A 184 1.39 21.07 11.64
N GLN A 185 2.49 20.30 11.72
CA GLN A 185 3.81 20.85 12.08
C GLN A 185 4.31 21.88 11.06
N LEU A 186 4.13 21.61 9.76
CA LEU A 186 4.50 22.57 8.69
C LEU A 186 3.71 23.87 8.76
N MET A 187 2.46 23.80 9.22
CA MET A 187 1.59 24.99 9.39
C MET A 187 1.79 25.72 10.73
N GLY A 188 2.75 25.29 11.55
CA GLY A 188 2.98 25.88 12.88
C GLY A 188 1.85 25.62 13.90
N ARG A 189 1.02 24.61 13.66
CA ARG A 189 -0.09 24.18 14.53
C ARG A 189 0.34 22.95 15.32
N SER A 190 1.35 23.08 16.15
CA SER A 190 1.80 22.02 17.08
C SER A 190 1.13 22.16 18.44
#